data_b09f824672b2fb9cc5b8d333506516aa
#
_entry.id   b09f824672b2fb9cc5b8d333506516aa
#
_cell.length_a   1.000
_cell.length_b   1.000
_cell.length_c   1.000
_cell.angle_alpha   90.00
_cell.angle_beta   90.00
_cell.angle_gamma   90.00
#
_symmetry.space_group_name_H-M   'P 1'
#
loop_
_entity.id
_entity.type
_entity.pdbx_description
1 polymer ?
#
loop_
_entity_poly.entity_id
_entity_poly.type
_entity_poly.pdbx_seq_one_letter_code
_entity_poly.pdbx_strand_id
1 'polypeptide(L)'
;VSGTGAAGECRPSLARGLWALTYRELKKWLKDPVTLVMFVLQPLIWMGLLGKSLNIGGLFSANIISLPPQVPIPGDAILHPPGLQGVVLNGEALARMFADMGPGIMKGAFGVADYFSFMAVGIVSMIVVTTTMFSGMSIVWDRRLGFLDKVMSTPVSRAAIIFAKILNATLRAMFQATVILALAYLLGLQLSPTFTPLNLLGVYAAIFLLSVGLSSIFIAFSIRSTRIERPMHFVGLITMPLMFSSNAFFPTRLMPSWMQAVASVNPLTYLTDAIRQLTILPLDATALLWDFTYLGLFAAALATIGIVLSWRCLTR
;
A
#
# COMPACT_ATOMS: atom_id res chain seq x y z
N VAL A 1 55.10 35.04 19.31
CA VAL A 1 54.98 33.70 18.73
C VAL A 1 53.49 33.47 18.47
N SER A 2 53.11 33.68 17.23
CA SER A 2 51.74 33.53 16.69
C SER A 2 51.47 32.05 16.45
N GLY A 3 50.61 31.48 17.26
CA GLY A 3 50.02 30.13 17.01
C GLY A 3 48.58 30.28 16.52
N THR A 4 48.40 30.55 15.22
CA THR A 4 47.10 30.37 14.56
C THR A 4 46.83 28.90 14.38
N GLY A 5 46.24 28.28 15.40
CA GLY A 5 45.62 26.95 15.24
C GLY A 5 44.48 27.04 14.27
N ALA A 6 44.69 26.54 13.05
CA ALA A 6 43.63 26.34 12.09
C ALA A 6 42.59 25.38 12.70
N ALA A 7 41.52 25.94 13.27
CA ALA A 7 40.33 25.19 13.58
C ALA A 7 39.81 24.69 12.23
N GLY A 8 40.12 23.44 11.92
CA GLY A 8 39.58 22.75 10.74
C GLY A 8 38.08 22.88 10.77
N GLU A 9 37.55 23.69 9.87
CA GLU A 9 36.11 23.78 9.63
C GLU A 9 35.58 22.38 9.37
N CYS A 10 35.01 21.78 10.38
CA CYS A 10 34.31 20.50 10.25
C CYS A 10 33.10 20.74 9.36
N ARG A 11 33.31 20.72 8.03
CA ARG A 11 32.18 20.76 7.07
C ARG A 11 31.25 19.64 7.44
N PRO A 12 30.00 19.93 7.80
CA PRO A 12 29.07 18.90 8.20
C PRO A 12 28.85 17.96 7.02
N SER A 13 29.29 16.71 7.14
CA SER A 13 29.01 15.75 6.08
C SER A 13 27.50 15.48 6.06
N LEU A 14 26.89 15.74 4.91
CA LEU A 14 25.45 15.54 4.68
C LEU A 14 25.03 14.13 5.13
N ALA A 15 25.88 13.12 4.87
CA ALA A 15 25.66 11.74 5.23
C ALA A 15 25.59 11.52 6.76
N ARG A 16 26.48 12.12 7.55
CA ARG A 16 26.47 11.99 9.01
C ARG A 16 25.23 12.63 9.63
N GLY A 17 24.85 13.82 9.15
CA GLY A 17 23.64 14.52 9.62
C GLY A 17 22.37 13.72 9.27
N LEU A 18 22.28 13.22 8.04
CA LEU A 18 21.18 12.39 7.59
C LEU A 18 21.03 11.13 8.43
N TRP A 19 22.13 10.41 8.65
CA TRP A 19 22.11 9.18 9.44
C TRP A 19 21.71 9.44 10.90
N ALA A 20 22.30 10.45 11.54
CA ALA A 20 22.00 10.79 12.93
C ALA A 20 20.51 11.13 13.13
N LEU A 21 19.93 11.94 12.22
CA LEU A 21 18.52 12.31 12.29
C LEU A 21 17.61 11.09 12.01
N THR A 22 17.91 10.28 11.00
CA THR A 22 17.14 9.08 10.66
C THR A 22 17.17 8.07 11.80
N TYR A 23 18.35 7.80 12.36
CA TYR A 23 18.53 6.89 13.50
C TYR A 23 17.74 7.34 14.74
N ARG A 24 17.80 8.63 15.06
CA ARG A 24 17.02 9.22 16.17
C ARG A 24 15.52 8.98 15.98
N GLU A 25 14.99 9.26 14.79
CA GLU A 25 13.56 9.09 14.48
C GLU A 25 13.12 7.63 14.54
N LEU A 26 13.92 6.72 13.98
CA LEU A 26 13.65 5.27 14.07
C LEU A 26 13.70 4.77 15.50
N LYS A 27 14.71 5.20 16.28
CA LYS A 27 14.84 4.83 17.69
C LYS A 27 13.65 5.32 18.52
N LYS A 28 13.15 6.56 18.26
CA LYS A 28 11.97 7.10 18.91
C LYS A 28 10.74 6.24 18.60
N TRP A 29 10.55 5.87 17.34
CA TRP A 29 9.43 5.06 16.90
C TRP A 29 9.48 3.63 17.46
N LEU A 30 10.64 2.98 17.45
CA LEU A 30 10.81 1.64 18.02
C LEU A 30 10.65 1.58 19.54
N LYS A 31 10.80 2.72 20.23
CA LYS A 31 10.60 2.81 21.68
C LYS A 31 9.17 3.13 22.09
N ASP A 32 8.28 3.35 21.14
CA ASP A 32 6.86 3.59 21.39
C ASP A 32 6.06 2.29 21.19
N PRO A 33 5.84 1.48 22.23
CA PRO A 33 5.17 0.19 22.12
C PRO A 33 3.71 0.33 21.70
N VAL A 34 3.05 1.42 22.09
CA VAL A 34 1.64 1.66 21.74
C VAL A 34 1.50 1.86 20.24
N THR A 35 2.37 2.69 19.66
CA THR A 35 2.38 2.90 18.21
C THR A 35 2.71 1.60 17.46
N LEU A 36 3.68 0.80 17.94
CA LEU A 36 4.02 -0.48 17.29
C LEU A 36 2.87 -1.48 17.35
N VAL A 37 2.19 -1.60 18.49
CA VAL A 37 1.01 -2.48 18.62
C VAL A 37 -0.10 -2.03 17.67
N MET A 38 -0.41 -0.74 17.60
CA MET A 38 -1.44 -0.22 16.72
C MET A 38 -1.11 -0.44 15.24
N PHE A 39 0.17 -0.33 14.85
CA PHE A 39 0.61 -0.62 13.49
C PHE A 39 0.41 -2.07 13.06
N VAL A 40 0.45 -3.00 13.98
CA VAL A 40 0.20 -4.43 13.71
C VAL A 40 -1.29 -4.76 13.86
N LEU A 41 -1.94 -4.23 14.90
CA LEU A 41 -3.32 -4.56 15.22
C LEU A 41 -4.31 -4.06 14.15
N GLN A 42 -4.12 -2.83 13.65
CA GLN A 42 -5.01 -2.26 12.65
C GLN A 42 -5.07 -3.09 11.36
N PRO A 43 -3.94 -3.49 10.72
CA PRO A 43 -3.97 -4.39 9.58
C PRO A 43 -4.57 -5.75 9.87
N LEU A 44 -4.27 -6.33 11.03
CA LEU A 44 -4.84 -7.63 11.44
C LEU A 44 -6.37 -7.58 11.52
N ILE A 45 -6.92 -6.50 12.08
CA ILE A 45 -8.36 -6.29 12.12
C ILE A 45 -8.94 -6.23 10.69
N TRP A 46 -8.33 -5.46 9.81
CA TRP A 46 -8.78 -5.37 8.41
C TRP A 46 -8.65 -6.70 7.66
N MET A 47 -7.55 -7.42 7.85
CA MET A 47 -7.34 -8.75 7.25
C MET A 47 -8.35 -9.78 7.78
N GLY A 48 -8.66 -9.72 9.07
CA GLY A 48 -9.69 -10.58 9.69
C GLY A 48 -11.09 -10.23 9.19
N LEU A 49 -11.47 -8.95 9.27
CA LEU A 49 -12.81 -8.49 8.90
C LEU A 49 -13.08 -8.62 7.39
N LEU A 50 -12.19 -8.11 6.54
CA LEU A 50 -12.44 -8.12 5.11
C LEU A 50 -11.89 -9.37 4.43
N GLY A 51 -10.71 -9.85 4.82
CA GLY A 51 -10.07 -10.97 4.14
C GLY A 51 -10.68 -12.33 4.48
N LYS A 52 -11.06 -12.55 5.74
CA LYS A 52 -11.63 -13.85 6.18
C LYS A 52 -13.15 -13.85 6.33
N SER A 53 -13.77 -12.73 6.68
CA SER A 53 -15.23 -12.65 6.81
C SER A 53 -15.93 -12.56 5.45
N LEU A 54 -15.31 -11.90 4.45
CA LEU A 54 -15.80 -11.89 3.08
C LEU A 54 -15.31 -13.15 2.35
N ASN A 55 -15.91 -14.27 2.67
CA ASN A 55 -15.68 -15.51 1.91
C ASN A 55 -16.44 -15.46 0.58
N ILE A 56 -15.93 -14.66 -0.37
CA ILE A 56 -16.55 -14.51 -1.69
C ILE A 56 -16.59 -15.87 -2.41
N GLY A 57 -15.55 -16.70 -2.28
CA GLY A 57 -15.59 -18.08 -2.79
C GLY A 57 -16.68 -18.94 -2.13
N GLY A 58 -16.93 -18.71 -0.85
CA GLY A 58 -17.97 -19.39 -0.08
C GLY A 58 -19.41 -19.00 -0.48
N LEU A 59 -19.61 -17.81 -1.07
CA LEU A 59 -20.92 -17.41 -1.61
C LEU A 59 -21.41 -18.37 -2.72
N PHE A 60 -20.50 -19.05 -3.38
CA PHE A 60 -20.79 -20.07 -4.41
C PHE A 60 -20.69 -21.51 -3.86
N SER A 61 -20.52 -21.67 -2.52
CA SER A 61 -20.48 -23.02 -1.94
C SER A 61 -21.88 -23.65 -1.87
N ALA A 62 -21.92 -24.97 -2.04
CA ALA A 62 -23.16 -25.75 -1.97
C ALA A 62 -23.96 -25.55 -0.66
N ASN A 63 -23.29 -25.12 0.42
CA ASN A 63 -23.93 -24.91 1.72
C ASN A 63 -24.76 -23.60 1.79
N ILE A 64 -24.52 -22.63 0.89
CA ILE A 64 -25.27 -21.35 0.85
C ILE A 64 -26.36 -21.43 -0.22
N ILE A 65 -26.14 -22.18 -1.30
CA ILE A 65 -27.13 -22.39 -2.36
C ILE A 65 -28.00 -23.58 -1.96
N SER A 66 -29.01 -23.33 -1.14
CA SER A 66 -30.03 -24.33 -0.82
C SER A 66 -31.00 -24.48 -2.01
N LEU A 67 -30.58 -25.26 -3.00
CA LEU A 67 -31.49 -25.62 -4.08
C LEU A 67 -32.41 -26.77 -3.60
N PRO A 68 -33.69 -26.77 -3.99
CA PRO A 68 -34.54 -27.93 -3.73
C PRO A 68 -33.95 -29.16 -4.40
N PRO A 69 -34.18 -30.38 -3.84
CA PRO A 69 -33.62 -31.63 -4.39
C PRO A 69 -33.93 -31.85 -5.88
N GLN A 70 -35.02 -31.28 -6.34
CA GLN A 70 -35.47 -31.27 -7.72
C GLN A 70 -35.79 -29.83 -8.13
N VAL A 71 -35.11 -29.31 -9.14
CA VAL A 71 -35.39 -28.01 -9.73
C VAL A 71 -36.16 -28.24 -11.03
N PRO A 72 -37.50 -27.95 -11.03
CA PRO A 72 -38.27 -28.06 -12.27
C PRO A 72 -37.85 -26.93 -13.21
N ILE A 73 -37.55 -27.24 -14.46
CA ILE A 73 -37.38 -26.21 -15.49
C ILE A 73 -38.77 -25.84 -15.97
N PRO A 74 -39.23 -24.59 -15.81
CA PRO A 74 -40.50 -24.13 -16.37
C PRO A 74 -40.52 -24.35 -17.89
N GLY A 75 -41.64 -24.85 -18.43
CA GLY A 75 -41.77 -25.13 -19.87
C GLY A 75 -41.59 -23.90 -20.78
N ASP A 76 -41.63 -22.70 -20.21
CA ASP A 76 -41.50 -21.39 -20.88
C ASP A 76 -40.08 -20.81 -20.78
N ALA A 77 -39.14 -21.54 -20.18
CA ALA A 77 -37.75 -21.07 -20.11
C ALA A 77 -37.14 -21.03 -21.53
N ILE A 78 -36.53 -19.91 -21.86
CA ILE A 78 -36.01 -19.49 -23.19
C ILE A 78 -34.90 -20.41 -23.74
N LEU A 79 -34.54 -21.47 -23.04
CA LEU A 79 -33.55 -22.47 -23.47
C LEU A 79 -34.28 -23.64 -24.22
N HIS A 80 -34.67 -23.38 -25.46
CA HIS A 80 -35.19 -24.41 -26.34
C HIS A 80 -34.10 -25.02 -27.22
N PRO A 81 -33.66 -26.25 -26.91
CA PRO A 81 -33.76 -27.31 -27.90
C PRO A 81 -35.08 -28.07 -27.64
N PRO A 82 -35.86 -28.42 -28.70
CA PRO A 82 -37.05 -29.23 -28.56
C PRO A 82 -36.67 -30.60 -27.98
N GLY A 83 -37.22 -30.92 -26.80
CA GLY A 83 -36.92 -32.20 -26.10
C GLY A 83 -36.63 -32.09 -24.61
N LEU A 84 -36.46 -30.89 -24.06
CA LEU A 84 -36.14 -30.66 -22.63
C LEU A 84 -37.38 -30.34 -21.76
N GLN A 85 -38.58 -30.46 -22.29
CA GLN A 85 -39.81 -30.31 -21.49
C GLN A 85 -39.90 -31.44 -20.46
N GLY A 86 -39.95 -31.03 -19.18
CA GLY A 86 -40.05 -31.98 -18.06
C GLY A 86 -38.73 -32.49 -17.51
N VAL A 87 -37.57 -31.93 -17.93
CA VAL A 87 -36.30 -32.30 -17.34
C VAL A 87 -36.22 -31.72 -15.92
N VAL A 88 -36.07 -32.59 -14.95
CA VAL A 88 -35.85 -32.25 -13.54
C VAL A 88 -34.36 -32.29 -13.30
N LEU A 89 -33.75 -31.15 -12.99
CA LEU A 89 -32.36 -31.06 -12.60
C LEU A 89 -32.20 -31.53 -11.15
N ASN A 90 -31.20 -32.36 -10.90
CA ASN A 90 -30.83 -32.71 -9.53
C ASN A 90 -30.20 -31.46 -8.86
N GLY A 91 -30.91 -30.96 -7.86
CA GLY A 91 -30.48 -29.76 -7.12
C GLY A 91 -29.11 -29.91 -6.49
N GLU A 92 -28.74 -31.13 -6.03
CA GLU A 92 -27.40 -31.39 -5.51
C GLU A 92 -26.29 -31.32 -6.58
N ALA A 93 -26.57 -31.87 -7.76
CA ALA A 93 -25.61 -31.82 -8.88
C ALA A 93 -25.40 -30.39 -9.33
N LEU A 94 -26.46 -29.59 -9.39
CA LEU A 94 -26.41 -28.16 -9.73
C LEU A 94 -25.67 -27.37 -8.66
N ALA A 95 -25.91 -27.63 -7.38
CA ALA A 95 -25.19 -27.02 -6.27
C ALA A 95 -23.68 -27.32 -6.30
N ARG A 96 -23.32 -28.57 -6.65
CA ARG A 96 -21.90 -28.96 -6.84
C ARG A 96 -21.26 -28.22 -8.02
N MET A 97 -21.97 -28.14 -9.16
CA MET A 97 -21.49 -27.35 -10.30
C MET A 97 -21.22 -25.88 -9.92
N PHE A 98 -22.12 -25.24 -9.18
CA PHE A 98 -21.91 -23.87 -8.69
C PHE A 98 -20.74 -23.79 -7.71
N ALA A 99 -20.58 -24.76 -6.81
CA ALA A 99 -19.46 -24.82 -5.89
C ALA A 99 -18.10 -24.95 -6.60
N ASP A 100 -18.05 -25.77 -7.65
CA ASP A 100 -16.85 -25.96 -8.48
C ASP A 100 -16.55 -24.74 -9.37
N MET A 101 -17.57 -23.95 -9.73
CA MET A 101 -17.39 -22.68 -10.45
C MET A 101 -16.78 -21.57 -9.59
N GLY A 102 -16.96 -21.62 -8.26
CA GLY A 102 -16.49 -20.58 -7.34
C GLY A 102 -14.98 -20.27 -7.47
N PRO A 103 -14.09 -21.28 -7.40
CA PRO A 103 -12.65 -21.08 -7.63
C PRO A 103 -12.32 -20.57 -9.03
N GLY A 104 -13.08 -21.01 -10.05
CA GLY A 104 -12.93 -20.54 -11.43
C GLY A 104 -13.31 -19.07 -11.58
N ILE A 105 -14.40 -18.63 -10.97
CA ILE A 105 -14.83 -17.23 -10.92
C ILE A 105 -13.78 -16.39 -10.19
N MET A 106 -13.28 -16.87 -9.05
CA MET A 106 -12.23 -16.17 -8.29
C MET A 106 -10.96 -16.01 -9.12
N LYS A 107 -10.46 -17.08 -9.72
CA LYS A 107 -9.29 -17.01 -10.60
C LYS A 107 -9.54 -16.16 -11.84
N GLY A 108 -10.72 -16.26 -12.41
CA GLY A 108 -11.16 -15.44 -13.53
C GLY A 108 -11.30 -13.95 -13.18
N ALA A 109 -11.86 -13.58 -12.02
CA ALA A 109 -12.12 -12.21 -11.61
C ALA A 109 -10.93 -11.55 -10.88
N PHE A 110 -10.23 -12.26 -10.01
CA PHE A 110 -9.19 -11.71 -9.14
C PHE A 110 -7.77 -12.18 -9.51
N GLY A 111 -7.64 -13.16 -10.39
CA GLY A 111 -6.35 -13.75 -10.78
C GLY A 111 -5.76 -14.70 -9.75
N VAL A 112 -6.40 -14.89 -8.59
CA VAL A 112 -5.94 -15.70 -7.46
C VAL A 112 -7.02 -16.71 -7.04
N ALA A 113 -6.61 -17.77 -6.35
CA ALA A 113 -7.53 -18.81 -5.92
C ALA A 113 -8.42 -18.37 -4.73
N ASP A 114 -7.93 -17.48 -3.89
CA ASP A 114 -8.65 -17.00 -2.71
C ASP A 114 -8.63 -15.46 -2.59
N TYR A 115 -9.74 -14.92 -2.10
CA TYR A 115 -9.90 -13.49 -1.90
C TYR A 115 -8.99 -12.94 -0.79
N PHE A 116 -8.66 -13.77 0.21
CA PHE A 116 -7.78 -13.36 1.30
C PHE A 116 -6.40 -12.94 0.80
N SER A 117 -5.78 -13.74 -0.09
CA SER A 117 -4.47 -13.42 -0.68
C SER A 117 -4.51 -12.13 -1.49
N PHE A 118 -5.58 -11.93 -2.30
CA PHE A 118 -5.77 -10.68 -3.04
C PHE A 118 -5.86 -9.46 -2.12
N MET A 119 -6.67 -9.58 -1.07
CA MET A 119 -6.94 -8.52 -0.11
C MET A 119 -5.74 -8.21 0.78
N ALA A 120 -4.99 -9.23 1.21
CA ALA A 120 -3.83 -9.06 2.08
C ALA A 120 -2.78 -8.15 1.42
N VAL A 121 -2.48 -8.35 0.14
CA VAL A 121 -1.57 -7.47 -0.61
C VAL A 121 -2.14 -6.06 -0.76
N GLY A 122 -3.44 -5.94 -1.00
CA GLY A 122 -4.10 -4.63 -1.03
C GLY A 122 -3.95 -3.86 0.28
N ILE A 123 -4.08 -4.55 1.42
CA ILE A 123 -3.89 -3.97 2.76
C ILE A 123 -2.42 -3.54 2.98
N VAL A 124 -1.44 -4.32 2.52
CA VAL A 124 -0.03 -3.90 2.55
C VAL A 124 0.16 -2.57 1.82
N SER A 125 -0.35 -2.47 0.60
CA SER A 125 -0.23 -1.25 -0.22
C SER A 125 -0.92 -0.04 0.43
N MET A 126 -2.11 -0.24 1.00
CA MET A 126 -2.84 0.76 1.76
C MET A 126 -2.03 1.31 2.94
N ILE A 127 -1.35 0.43 3.67
CA ILE A 127 -0.57 0.80 4.85
C ILE A 127 0.68 1.58 4.45
N VAL A 128 1.34 1.18 3.36
CA VAL A 128 2.47 1.93 2.81
C VAL A 128 2.06 3.38 2.51
N VAL A 129 0.92 3.58 1.85
CA VAL A 129 0.38 4.90 1.55
C VAL A 129 0.08 5.69 2.83
N THR A 130 -0.66 5.11 3.77
CA THR A 130 -1.01 5.81 5.01
C THR A 130 0.23 6.17 5.84
N THR A 131 1.17 5.25 6.00
CA THR A 131 2.42 5.49 6.74
C THR A 131 3.24 6.61 6.12
N THR A 132 3.35 6.65 4.81
CA THR A 132 4.12 7.69 4.09
C THR A 132 3.43 9.05 4.11
N MET A 133 2.10 9.09 3.99
CA MET A 133 1.33 10.32 4.07
C MET A 133 1.41 10.96 5.47
N PHE A 134 1.32 10.16 6.53
CA PHE A 134 1.47 10.64 7.90
C PHE A 134 2.90 11.07 8.27
N SER A 135 3.90 10.79 7.45
CA SER A 135 5.28 11.20 7.70
C SER A 135 5.45 12.72 7.87
N GLY A 136 4.67 13.50 7.14
CA GLY A 136 4.66 14.96 7.22
C GLY A 136 4.26 15.49 8.61
N MET A 137 3.46 14.73 9.36
CA MET A 137 3.04 15.14 10.72
C MET A 137 4.22 15.27 11.67
N SER A 138 5.27 14.45 11.50
CA SER A 138 6.46 14.51 12.36
C SER A 138 7.18 15.86 12.30
N ILE A 139 7.15 16.57 11.17
CA ILE A 139 7.72 17.89 11.02
C ILE A 139 6.91 18.94 11.80
N VAL A 140 5.58 18.86 11.77
CA VAL A 140 4.70 19.76 12.51
C VAL A 140 4.93 19.62 14.01
N TRP A 141 5.08 18.38 14.50
CA TRP A 141 5.42 18.11 15.89
C TRP A 141 6.79 18.66 16.27
N ASP A 142 7.82 18.41 15.44
CA ASP A 142 9.17 18.93 15.69
C ASP A 142 9.21 20.45 15.73
N ARG A 143 8.40 21.13 14.90
CA ARG A 143 8.25 22.59 14.91
C ARG A 143 7.57 23.08 16.20
N ARG A 144 6.45 22.46 16.58
CA ARG A 144 5.71 22.83 17.81
C ARG A 144 6.55 22.68 19.08
N LEU A 145 7.40 21.68 19.11
CA LEU A 145 8.28 21.40 20.26
C LEU A 145 9.59 22.23 20.21
N GLY A 146 9.75 23.13 19.23
CA GLY A 146 10.97 23.92 19.05
C GLY A 146 12.21 23.07 18.67
N PHE A 147 12.02 21.80 18.35
CA PHE A 147 13.12 20.93 17.96
C PHE A 147 13.66 21.28 16.58
N LEU A 148 12.81 21.66 15.65
CA LEU A 148 13.22 22.08 14.31
C LEU A 148 14.17 23.28 14.37
N ASP A 149 13.88 24.27 15.22
CA ASP A 149 14.71 25.45 15.40
C ASP A 149 16.06 25.09 16.01
N LYS A 150 16.10 24.17 16.98
CA LYS A 150 17.34 23.65 17.54
C LYS A 150 18.20 22.92 16.50
N VAL A 151 17.59 22.13 15.61
CA VAL A 151 18.32 21.44 14.54
C VAL A 151 18.83 22.45 13.51
N MET A 152 18.04 23.48 13.19
CA MET A 152 18.48 24.55 12.26
C MET A 152 19.60 25.42 12.80
N SER A 153 19.79 25.49 14.12
CA SER A 153 20.92 26.18 14.74
C SER A 153 22.21 25.33 14.78
N THR A 154 22.13 24.06 14.43
CA THR A 154 23.31 23.18 14.31
C THR A 154 23.88 23.24 12.89
N PRO A 155 25.16 22.85 12.67
CA PRO A 155 25.79 22.86 11.35
C PRO A 155 25.29 21.70 10.46
N VAL A 156 24.00 21.33 10.52
CA VAL A 156 23.36 20.31 9.69
C VAL A 156 22.73 20.97 8.47
N SER A 157 22.94 20.41 7.28
CA SER A 157 22.32 20.95 6.08
C SER A 157 20.80 20.79 6.11
N ARG A 158 20.07 21.80 5.65
CA ARG A 158 18.60 21.77 5.54
C ARG A 158 18.10 20.59 4.68
N ALA A 159 18.87 20.24 3.66
CA ALA A 159 18.61 19.05 2.85
C ALA A 159 18.63 17.76 3.67
N ALA A 160 19.59 17.62 4.60
CA ALA A 160 19.68 16.44 5.46
C ALA A 160 18.43 16.26 6.33
N ILE A 161 17.78 17.34 6.76
CA ILE A 161 16.53 17.29 7.54
C ILE A 161 15.41 16.70 6.68
N ILE A 162 15.23 17.19 5.45
CA ILE A 162 14.18 16.72 4.53
C ILE A 162 14.42 15.25 4.16
N PHE A 163 15.65 14.93 3.72
CA PHE A 163 15.99 13.56 3.33
C PHE A 163 15.92 12.58 4.49
N ALA A 164 16.27 12.97 5.72
CA ALA A 164 16.11 12.12 6.89
C ALA A 164 14.63 11.78 7.18
N LYS A 165 13.73 12.74 7.00
CA LYS A 165 12.28 12.50 7.16
C LYS A 165 11.73 11.57 6.07
N ILE A 166 12.13 11.78 4.81
CA ILE A 166 11.75 10.91 3.69
C ILE A 166 12.26 9.48 3.94
N LEU A 167 13.54 9.34 4.25
CA LEU A 167 14.16 8.04 4.50
C LEU A 167 13.51 7.33 5.70
N ASN A 168 13.22 8.06 6.77
CA ASN A 168 12.52 7.50 7.93
C ASN A 168 11.13 6.98 7.57
N ALA A 169 10.34 7.74 6.80
CA ALA A 169 9.02 7.31 6.34
C ALA A 169 9.10 6.04 5.50
N THR A 170 10.05 6.00 4.58
CA THR A 170 10.28 4.85 3.69
C THR A 170 10.69 3.60 4.47
N LEU A 171 11.64 3.73 5.40
CA LEU A 171 12.09 2.60 6.22
C LEU A 171 10.98 2.05 7.13
N ARG A 172 10.14 2.94 7.69
CA ARG A 172 8.95 2.51 8.45
C ARG A 172 7.95 1.77 7.57
N ALA A 173 7.67 2.28 6.38
CA ALA A 173 6.76 1.64 5.43
C ALA A 173 7.27 0.25 5.00
N MET A 174 8.57 0.11 4.73
CA MET A 174 9.19 -1.18 4.40
C MET A 174 9.10 -2.16 5.56
N PHE A 175 9.47 -1.72 6.76
CA PHE A 175 9.37 -2.56 7.96
C PHE A 175 7.95 -3.04 8.21
N GLN A 176 6.99 -2.13 8.13
CA GLN A 176 5.59 -2.41 8.34
C GLN A 176 5.04 -3.37 7.28
N ALA A 177 5.37 -3.15 6.01
CA ALA A 177 5.01 -4.06 4.91
C ALA A 177 5.57 -5.47 5.15
N THR A 178 6.81 -5.60 5.63
CA THR A 178 7.43 -6.90 5.96
C THR A 178 6.65 -7.62 7.06
N VAL A 179 6.35 -6.92 8.16
CA VAL A 179 5.60 -7.51 9.28
C VAL A 179 4.22 -7.98 8.81
N ILE A 180 3.53 -7.17 8.01
CA ILE A 180 2.19 -7.49 7.54
C ILE A 180 2.20 -8.63 6.50
N LEU A 181 3.16 -8.66 5.58
CA LEU A 181 3.33 -9.79 4.66
C LEU A 181 3.64 -11.09 5.41
N ALA A 182 4.50 -11.03 6.43
CA ALA A 182 4.78 -12.18 7.29
C ALA A 182 3.52 -12.68 8.03
N LEU A 183 2.73 -11.76 8.60
CA LEU A 183 1.46 -12.08 9.25
C LEU A 183 0.45 -12.63 8.25
N ALA A 184 0.35 -12.05 7.05
CA ALA A 184 -0.51 -12.56 5.98
C ALA A 184 -0.14 -14.00 5.61
N TYR A 185 1.16 -14.29 5.49
CA TYR A 185 1.65 -15.63 5.23
C TYR A 185 1.26 -16.61 6.35
N LEU A 186 1.42 -16.24 7.61
CA LEU A 186 0.99 -17.06 8.76
C LEU A 186 -0.53 -17.27 8.80
N LEU A 187 -1.32 -16.34 8.28
CA LEU A 187 -2.77 -16.42 8.20
C LEU A 187 -3.28 -17.18 6.97
N GLY A 188 -2.38 -17.64 6.09
CA GLY A 188 -2.71 -18.48 4.94
C GLY A 188 -2.64 -17.77 3.58
N LEU A 189 -1.85 -16.71 3.45
CA LEU A 189 -1.53 -16.11 2.14
C LEU A 189 -0.87 -17.16 1.24
N GLN A 190 -1.44 -17.37 0.07
CA GLN A 190 -0.88 -18.29 -0.92
C GLN A 190 0.13 -17.55 -1.81
N LEU A 191 1.41 -17.89 -1.64
CA LEU A 191 2.47 -17.37 -2.48
C LEU A 191 2.46 -18.04 -3.86
N SER A 192 2.85 -17.29 -4.88
CA SER A 192 3.04 -17.83 -6.23
C SER A 192 4.13 -18.91 -6.24
N PRO A 193 4.01 -19.96 -7.05
CA PRO A 193 5.08 -20.94 -7.25
C PRO A 193 6.39 -20.31 -7.76
N THR A 194 6.31 -19.15 -8.41
CA THR A 194 7.47 -18.40 -8.90
C THR A 194 8.08 -17.47 -7.86
N PHE A 195 7.54 -17.44 -6.64
CA PHE A 195 8.05 -16.58 -5.57
C PHE A 195 9.46 -17.03 -5.14
N THR A 196 10.38 -16.08 -5.13
CA THR A 196 11.73 -16.24 -4.58
C THR A 196 11.99 -15.17 -3.53
N PRO A 197 12.88 -15.37 -2.57
CA PRO A 197 13.26 -14.32 -1.62
C PRO A 197 13.79 -13.05 -2.29
N LEU A 198 14.33 -13.17 -3.51
CA LEU A 198 14.76 -12.02 -4.32
C LEU A 198 13.59 -11.10 -4.71
N ASN A 199 12.38 -11.65 -4.87
CA ASN A 199 11.19 -10.87 -5.18
C ASN A 199 10.87 -9.83 -4.07
N LEU A 200 11.28 -10.10 -2.82
CA LEU A 200 11.15 -9.13 -1.73
C LEU A 200 11.97 -7.86 -1.98
N LEU A 201 13.11 -7.95 -2.67
CA LEU A 201 13.87 -6.76 -3.06
C LEU A 201 13.06 -5.91 -4.06
N GLY A 202 12.36 -6.55 -4.99
CA GLY A 202 11.42 -5.88 -5.89
C GLY A 202 10.27 -5.19 -5.13
N VAL A 203 9.67 -5.89 -4.17
CA VAL A 203 8.65 -5.31 -3.29
C VAL A 203 9.18 -4.07 -2.56
N TYR A 204 10.37 -4.16 -1.97
CA TYR A 204 10.99 -3.01 -1.30
C TYR A 204 11.33 -1.87 -2.26
N ALA A 205 11.76 -2.17 -3.49
CA ALA A 205 12.00 -1.14 -4.49
C ALA A 205 10.71 -0.41 -4.89
N ALA A 206 9.60 -1.13 -5.10
CA ALA A 206 8.30 -0.52 -5.39
C ALA A 206 7.80 0.36 -4.22
N ILE A 207 7.91 -0.15 -2.98
CA ILE A 207 7.58 0.61 -1.77
C ILE A 207 8.46 1.85 -1.64
N PHE A 208 9.76 1.73 -1.92
CA PHE A 208 10.70 2.85 -1.88
C PHE A 208 10.28 3.96 -2.83
N LEU A 209 10.00 3.64 -4.09
CA LEU A 209 9.61 4.62 -5.10
C LEU A 209 8.33 5.36 -4.67
N LEU A 210 7.27 4.65 -4.33
CA LEU A 210 6.03 5.29 -3.90
C LEU A 210 6.24 6.15 -2.64
N SER A 211 6.96 5.62 -1.66
CA SER A 211 7.18 6.30 -0.37
C SER A 211 7.98 7.58 -0.53
N VAL A 212 9.01 7.59 -1.37
CA VAL A 212 9.80 8.80 -1.65
C VAL A 212 8.94 9.89 -2.29
N GLY A 213 8.12 9.54 -3.28
CA GLY A 213 7.23 10.50 -3.92
C GLY A 213 6.20 11.09 -2.95
N LEU A 214 5.41 10.23 -2.30
CA LEU A 214 4.35 10.67 -1.40
C LEU A 214 4.90 11.42 -0.18
N SER A 215 5.91 10.88 0.51
CA SER A 215 6.46 11.56 1.69
C SER A 215 7.03 12.93 1.35
N SER A 216 7.67 13.11 0.19
CA SER A 216 8.23 14.39 -0.23
C SER A 216 7.17 15.49 -0.33
N ILE A 217 6.04 15.20 -0.98
CA ILE A 217 4.97 16.19 -1.14
C ILE A 217 4.25 16.48 0.18
N PHE A 218 3.99 15.43 1.01
CA PHE A 218 3.33 15.61 2.30
C PHE A 218 4.21 16.34 3.31
N ILE A 219 5.52 16.12 3.29
CA ILE A 219 6.50 16.90 4.08
C ILE A 219 6.48 18.37 3.63
N ALA A 220 6.51 18.62 2.32
CA ALA A 220 6.48 19.99 1.79
C ALA A 220 5.20 20.74 2.17
N PHE A 221 4.06 20.07 2.17
CA PHE A 221 2.79 20.63 2.62
C PHE A 221 2.80 20.90 4.14
N SER A 222 3.31 19.94 4.91
CA SER A 222 3.31 19.99 6.37
C SER A 222 4.27 21.03 6.94
N ILE A 223 5.39 21.30 6.26
CA ILE A 223 6.42 22.27 6.70
C ILE A 223 5.87 23.69 6.80
N ARG A 224 4.84 24.04 6.03
CA ARG A 224 4.14 25.32 6.08
C ARG A 224 3.09 25.40 7.17
N SER A 225 2.66 24.27 7.71
CA SER A 225 1.57 24.24 8.67
C SER A 225 2.06 24.46 10.10
N THR A 226 1.39 25.35 10.80
CA THR A 226 1.58 25.56 12.24
C THR A 226 0.58 24.76 13.08
N ARG A 227 -0.50 24.26 12.46
CA ARG A 227 -1.56 23.49 13.09
C ARG A 227 -1.53 22.06 12.57
N ILE A 228 -1.64 21.09 13.48
CA ILE A 228 -1.59 19.65 13.16
C ILE A 228 -2.83 19.22 12.37
N GLU A 229 -3.97 19.86 12.64
CA GLU A 229 -5.27 19.52 12.05
C GLU A 229 -5.26 19.67 10.51
N ARG A 230 -4.54 20.70 9.99
CA ARG A 230 -4.51 20.97 8.54
C ARG A 230 -3.89 19.83 7.72
N PRO A 231 -2.66 19.33 8.01
CA PRO A 231 -2.12 18.16 7.32
C PRO A 231 -2.99 16.92 7.54
N MET A 232 -3.59 16.75 8.72
CA MET A 232 -4.42 15.59 9.03
C MET A 232 -5.67 15.54 8.16
N HIS A 233 -6.38 16.66 8.01
CA HIS A 233 -7.54 16.74 7.11
C HIS A 233 -7.14 16.54 5.65
N PHE A 234 -6.00 17.10 5.23
CA PHE A 234 -5.49 16.94 3.87
C PHE A 234 -5.14 15.47 3.55
N VAL A 235 -4.48 14.79 4.49
CA VAL A 235 -4.20 13.36 4.37
C VAL A 235 -5.50 12.57 4.26
N GLY A 236 -6.47 12.80 5.16
CA GLY A 236 -7.76 12.12 5.14
C GLY A 236 -8.53 12.32 3.83
N LEU A 237 -8.53 13.56 3.31
CA LEU A 237 -9.21 13.90 2.05
C LEU A 237 -8.63 13.16 0.84
N ILE A 238 -7.30 12.98 0.80
CA ILE A 238 -6.63 12.34 -0.34
C ILE A 238 -6.59 10.81 -0.19
N THR A 239 -6.42 10.30 1.04
CA THR A 239 -6.24 8.86 1.27
C THR A 239 -7.46 8.06 0.84
N MET A 240 -8.66 8.49 1.19
CA MET A 240 -9.89 7.76 0.85
C MET A 240 -10.09 7.62 -0.68
N PRO A 241 -10.10 8.70 -1.48
CA PRO A 241 -10.20 8.57 -2.93
C PRO A 241 -9.07 7.72 -3.52
N LEU A 242 -7.82 7.90 -3.07
CA LEU A 242 -6.67 7.15 -3.56
C LEU A 242 -6.84 5.64 -3.33
N MET A 243 -7.35 5.25 -2.17
CA MET A 243 -7.54 3.85 -1.80
C MET A 243 -8.68 3.20 -2.58
N PHE A 244 -9.86 3.84 -2.61
CA PHE A 244 -11.04 3.26 -3.25
C PHE A 244 -11.00 3.31 -4.78
N SER A 245 -10.25 4.24 -5.38
CA SER A 245 -10.04 4.28 -6.82
C SER A 245 -8.87 3.44 -7.31
N SER A 246 -8.22 2.68 -6.43
CA SER A 246 -7.15 1.74 -6.79
C SER A 246 -7.67 0.31 -6.85
N ASN A 247 -6.85 -0.58 -7.38
CA ASN A 247 -7.13 -2.02 -7.38
C ASN A 247 -6.82 -2.72 -6.05
N ALA A 248 -6.60 -1.98 -4.95
CA ALA A 248 -6.25 -2.59 -3.66
C ALA A 248 -7.32 -3.55 -3.14
N PHE A 249 -8.59 -3.18 -3.25
CA PHE A 249 -9.73 -3.94 -2.76
C PHE A 249 -10.47 -4.73 -3.84
N PHE A 250 -10.57 -4.18 -5.04
CA PHE A 250 -11.28 -4.78 -6.17
C PHE A 250 -10.44 -4.66 -7.44
N PRO A 251 -10.45 -5.67 -8.32
CA PRO A 251 -9.79 -5.59 -9.62
C PRO A 251 -10.35 -4.44 -10.45
N THR A 252 -9.46 -3.71 -11.14
CA THR A 252 -9.86 -2.56 -11.97
C THR A 252 -10.91 -2.91 -13.03
N ARG A 253 -10.84 -4.12 -13.58
CA ARG A 253 -11.81 -4.61 -14.59
C ARG A 253 -13.26 -4.74 -14.10
N LEU A 254 -13.50 -4.81 -12.79
CA LEU A 254 -14.84 -4.83 -12.20
C LEU A 254 -15.37 -3.43 -11.90
N MET A 255 -14.55 -2.40 -12.10
CA MET A 255 -14.93 -1.01 -11.84
C MET A 255 -15.68 -0.40 -13.03
N PRO A 256 -16.57 0.59 -12.80
CA PRO A 256 -17.15 1.41 -13.87
C PRO A 256 -16.04 2.12 -14.68
N SER A 257 -16.30 2.42 -15.95
CA SER A 257 -15.31 3.00 -16.88
C SER A 257 -14.66 4.29 -16.38
N TRP A 258 -15.43 5.18 -15.75
CA TRP A 258 -14.87 6.40 -15.16
C TRP A 258 -13.89 6.11 -14.01
N MET A 259 -14.16 5.09 -13.22
CA MET A 259 -13.29 4.69 -12.11
C MET A 259 -12.04 3.99 -12.60
N GLN A 260 -12.13 3.20 -13.69
CA GLN A 260 -10.97 2.63 -14.37
C GLN A 260 -10.01 3.71 -14.86
N ALA A 261 -10.54 4.81 -15.43
CA ALA A 261 -9.73 5.95 -15.84
C ALA A 261 -9.01 6.62 -14.66
N VAL A 262 -9.65 6.72 -13.49
CA VAL A 262 -9.00 7.22 -12.26
C VAL A 262 -7.96 6.22 -11.76
N ALA A 263 -8.26 4.93 -11.76
CA ALA A 263 -7.33 3.88 -11.34
C ALA A 263 -6.06 3.83 -12.19
N SER A 264 -6.15 4.13 -13.50
CA SER A 264 -5.00 4.14 -14.42
C SER A 264 -4.00 5.28 -14.15
N VAL A 265 -4.41 6.32 -13.41
CA VAL A 265 -3.53 7.43 -12.99
C VAL A 265 -3.12 7.30 -11.51
N ASN A 266 -3.69 6.35 -10.81
CA ASN A 266 -3.48 6.18 -9.38
C ASN A 266 -2.18 5.40 -9.09
N PRO A 267 -1.19 5.99 -8.39
CA PRO A 267 0.07 5.31 -8.10
C PRO A 267 -0.08 4.10 -7.17
N LEU A 268 -1.15 4.05 -6.37
CA LEU A 268 -1.44 2.91 -5.51
C LEU A 268 -1.80 1.66 -6.34
N THR A 269 -2.41 1.83 -7.52
CA THR A 269 -2.72 0.72 -8.43
C THR A 269 -1.43 0.02 -8.85
N TYR A 270 -0.44 0.76 -9.32
CA TYR A 270 0.85 0.23 -9.76
C TYR A 270 1.68 -0.38 -8.63
N LEU A 271 1.65 0.22 -7.42
CA LEU A 271 2.27 -0.40 -6.25
C LEU A 271 1.64 -1.75 -5.94
N THR A 272 0.30 -1.80 -5.92
CA THR A 272 -0.44 -3.02 -5.56
C THR A 272 -0.23 -4.11 -6.60
N ASP A 273 -0.22 -3.77 -7.90
CA ASP A 273 0.04 -4.72 -8.98
C ASP A 273 1.48 -5.24 -8.92
N ALA A 274 2.47 -4.37 -8.73
CA ALA A 274 3.86 -4.79 -8.56
C ALA A 274 4.03 -5.76 -7.38
N ILE A 275 3.44 -5.47 -6.21
CA ILE A 275 3.52 -6.36 -5.05
C ILE A 275 2.81 -7.69 -5.35
N ARG A 276 1.65 -7.69 -6.01
CA ARG A 276 0.93 -8.91 -6.39
C ARG A 276 1.73 -9.78 -7.34
N GLN A 277 2.29 -9.21 -8.39
CA GLN A 277 3.12 -9.94 -9.35
C GLN A 277 4.36 -10.56 -8.69
N LEU A 278 4.94 -9.85 -7.72
CA LEU A 278 6.11 -10.31 -7.00
C LEU A 278 5.80 -11.33 -5.89
N THR A 279 4.53 -11.46 -5.45
CA THR A 279 4.20 -12.32 -4.30
C THR A 279 3.20 -13.42 -4.62
N ILE A 280 2.06 -13.11 -5.25
CA ILE A 280 0.91 -14.03 -5.36
C ILE A 280 0.52 -14.36 -6.80
N LEU A 281 0.87 -13.52 -7.77
CA LEU A 281 0.56 -13.75 -9.19
C LEU A 281 1.76 -14.34 -9.95
N PRO A 282 1.53 -14.94 -11.11
CA PRO A 282 2.62 -15.24 -12.04
C PRO A 282 3.31 -13.95 -12.47
N LEU A 283 4.64 -13.99 -12.55
CA LEU A 283 5.45 -12.84 -12.92
C LEU A 283 5.31 -12.53 -14.41
N ASP A 284 4.78 -11.36 -14.73
CA ASP A 284 4.80 -10.77 -16.07
C ASP A 284 5.82 -9.64 -16.09
N ALA A 285 6.96 -9.90 -16.72
CA ALA A 285 8.07 -8.95 -16.76
C ALA A 285 7.69 -7.63 -17.45
N THR A 286 6.81 -7.68 -18.45
CA THR A 286 6.37 -6.49 -19.20
C THR A 286 5.49 -5.61 -18.35
N ALA A 287 4.48 -6.19 -17.70
CA ALA A 287 3.58 -5.47 -16.80
C ALA A 287 4.35 -4.91 -15.60
N LEU A 288 5.26 -5.70 -15.01
CA LEU A 288 6.09 -5.28 -13.89
C LEU A 288 7.00 -4.09 -14.26
N LEU A 289 7.59 -4.08 -15.46
CA LEU A 289 8.37 -2.95 -15.97
C LEU A 289 7.52 -1.67 -16.09
N TRP A 290 6.29 -1.78 -16.55
CA TRP A 290 5.36 -0.65 -16.60
C TRP A 290 5.05 -0.11 -15.20
N ASP A 291 4.79 -0.99 -14.24
CA ASP A 291 4.54 -0.61 -12.85
C ASP A 291 5.72 0.18 -12.26
N PHE A 292 6.93 -0.34 -12.41
CA PHE A 292 8.14 0.34 -11.93
C PHE A 292 8.44 1.64 -12.66
N THR A 293 8.21 1.68 -13.97
CA THR A 293 8.41 2.90 -14.77
C THR A 293 7.46 4.00 -14.30
N TYR A 294 6.19 3.68 -14.13
CA TYR A 294 5.20 4.63 -13.64
C TYR A 294 5.53 5.11 -12.22
N LEU A 295 5.83 4.18 -11.30
CA LEU A 295 6.22 4.52 -9.93
C LEU A 295 7.50 5.37 -9.90
N GLY A 296 8.46 5.09 -10.76
CA GLY A 296 9.70 5.88 -10.89
C GLY A 296 9.46 7.30 -11.37
N LEU A 297 8.66 7.47 -12.42
CA LEU A 297 8.27 8.79 -12.93
C LEU A 297 7.46 9.58 -11.89
N PHE A 298 6.50 8.93 -11.25
CA PHE A 298 5.71 9.51 -10.17
C PHE A 298 6.58 9.96 -9.00
N ALA A 299 7.49 9.08 -8.55
CA ALA A 299 8.44 9.40 -7.48
C ALA A 299 9.34 10.57 -7.84
N ALA A 300 9.92 10.57 -9.04
CA ALA A 300 10.79 11.65 -9.51
C ALA A 300 10.06 12.99 -9.58
N ALA A 301 8.84 13.01 -10.13
CA ALA A 301 8.03 14.22 -10.23
C ALA A 301 7.68 14.78 -8.83
N LEU A 302 7.09 13.96 -7.96
CA LEU A 302 6.68 14.42 -6.63
C LEU A 302 7.86 14.72 -5.71
N ALA A 303 8.95 13.94 -5.79
CA ALA A 303 10.15 14.22 -5.01
C ALA A 303 10.77 15.55 -5.43
N THR A 304 10.89 15.82 -6.72
CA THR A 304 11.40 17.11 -7.21
C THR A 304 10.55 18.26 -6.73
N ILE A 305 9.23 18.21 -6.92
CA ILE A 305 8.30 19.23 -6.46
C ILE A 305 8.38 19.41 -4.94
N GLY A 306 8.30 18.28 -4.20
CA GLY A 306 8.31 18.30 -2.74
C GLY A 306 9.61 18.84 -2.14
N ILE A 307 10.77 18.44 -2.67
CA ILE A 307 12.08 18.90 -2.21
C ILE A 307 12.25 20.40 -2.51
N VAL A 308 11.92 20.84 -3.73
CA VAL A 308 12.03 22.27 -4.11
C VAL A 308 11.12 23.13 -3.24
N LEU A 309 9.87 22.72 -3.00
CA LEU A 309 8.95 23.44 -2.13
C LEU A 309 9.43 23.48 -0.68
N SER A 310 9.91 22.37 -0.16
CA SER A 310 10.45 22.26 1.20
C SER A 310 11.71 23.14 1.38
N TRP A 311 12.60 23.10 0.39
CA TRP A 311 13.81 23.93 0.39
C TRP A 311 13.47 25.42 0.46
N ARG A 312 12.58 25.89 -0.42
CA ARG A 312 12.14 27.30 -0.42
C ARG A 312 11.49 27.73 0.89
N CYS A 313 10.85 26.80 1.61
CA CYS A 313 10.24 27.12 2.91
C CYS A 313 11.24 27.17 4.06
N LEU A 314 12.34 26.43 3.99
CA LEU A 314 13.39 26.45 5.00
C LEU A 314 14.41 27.60 4.78
N THR A 315 14.47 28.17 3.57
CA THR A 315 15.40 29.24 3.22
C THR A 315 14.82 30.63 3.43
N ARG A 316 13.52 30.77 3.58
CA ARG A 316 12.81 31.99 4.00
C ARG A 316 12.62 32.01 5.50
#